data_e75da5ebfb7638e40b776bff8b1b6c77
#
_entry.id   e75da5ebfb7638e40b776bff8b1b6c77
#
_cell.length_a   1.000
_cell.length_b   1.000
_cell.length_c   1.000
_cell.angle_alpha   90.00
_cell.angle_beta   90.00
_cell.angle_gamma   90.00
#
_symmetry.space_group_name_H-M   'P 1'
#
loop_
_entity.id
_entity.type
_entity.pdbx_description
1 polymer ?
#
loop_
_entity_poly.entity_id
_entity_poly.type
_entity_poly.pdbx_seq_one_letter_code
_entity_poly.pdbx_strand_id
1 'polypeptide(L)'
;KGIDTDSFIAVTDTKYEGFVPGEIKTAAVPADMVEGINIMDNSTVTLVLYDKDVNGNHKDFAHVVGDFNNWTLSNDEKSQMYRDDASGCWWITLAGLDAGKEYAFQYYVGTKEGEVIHLADAYTEKILDPDNDKDISASTYNENLVYPKGGVGIVSTFKIQKDSYNWKYNDFKIANPEQLVIYELHLRDFTATSDINGAMGKLSYLKEMGVNAIELMPVQEFDGNDSWGYNPC
;
A
#
# COMPACT_ATOMS: atom_id res chain seq x y z
N LYS A 1 4.62 -2.38 23.25
CA LYS A 1 5.93 -2.00 22.68
C LYS A 1 5.56 -1.39 21.35
N GLY A 2 5.71 -0.05 21.21
CA GLY A 2 5.49 0.62 19.94
C GLY A 2 6.41 0.04 18.87
N ILE A 3 5.92 -0.04 17.65
CA ILE A 3 6.71 -0.36 16.47
C ILE A 3 7.72 0.77 16.35
N ASP A 4 9.00 0.43 16.34
CA ASP A 4 10.08 1.37 16.11
C ASP A 4 9.99 1.83 14.66
N THR A 5 9.50 3.03 14.44
CA THR A 5 9.37 3.63 13.10
C THR A 5 10.71 3.95 12.45
N ASP A 6 11.81 3.80 13.18
CA ASP A 6 13.16 3.99 12.65
C ASP A 6 13.65 2.80 11.81
N SER A 7 12.87 1.71 11.74
CA SER A 7 13.23 0.53 10.94
C SER A 7 12.68 0.54 9.50
N PHE A 8 11.90 1.53 9.11
CA PHE A 8 11.59 1.74 7.70
C PHE A 8 12.83 2.27 7.00
N ILE A 9 13.31 1.54 5.98
CA ILE A 9 14.51 1.88 5.22
C ILE A 9 14.35 3.28 4.64
N ALA A 10 14.97 4.26 5.31
CA ALA A 10 15.13 5.60 4.76
C ALA A 10 16.15 5.50 3.61
N VAL A 11 15.67 5.48 2.38
CA VAL A 11 16.53 5.62 1.22
C VAL A 11 16.77 7.11 1.05
N THR A 12 17.94 7.60 1.48
CA THR A 12 18.39 8.96 1.15
C THR A 12 18.71 8.98 -0.34
N ASP A 13 17.84 9.60 -1.14
CA ASP A 13 18.03 9.75 -2.57
C ASP A 13 18.54 11.15 -2.90
N THR A 14 19.69 11.22 -3.56
CA THR A 14 20.26 12.44 -4.13
C THR A 14 19.52 12.90 -5.41
N LYS A 15 18.57 12.13 -5.91
CA LYS A 15 17.85 12.38 -7.16
C LYS A 15 17.09 13.72 -7.20
N TYR A 16 16.78 14.26 -6.04
CA TYR A 16 16.08 15.51 -5.89
C TYR A 16 16.93 16.61 -5.24
N GLU A 17 18.25 16.46 -5.26
CA GLU A 17 19.16 17.54 -4.87
C GLU A 17 18.80 18.82 -5.63
N GLY A 18 18.50 19.88 -4.88
CA GLY A 18 18.11 21.18 -5.43
C GLY A 18 16.61 21.47 -5.39
N PHE A 19 15.72 20.53 -4.99
CA PHE A 19 14.33 20.88 -4.70
C PHE A 19 14.25 21.66 -3.39
N VAL A 20 13.61 22.84 -3.45
CA VAL A 20 13.38 23.66 -2.25
C VAL A 20 11.89 23.60 -1.94
N PRO A 21 11.48 22.96 -0.81
CA PRO A 21 10.09 22.97 -0.38
C PRO A 21 9.57 24.39 -0.20
N GLY A 22 8.31 24.62 -0.63
CA GLY A 22 7.62 25.88 -0.46
C GLY A 22 7.18 26.10 1.00
N GLU A 23 6.50 27.23 1.23
CA GLU A 23 5.81 27.48 2.50
C GLU A 23 4.76 26.40 2.75
N ILE A 24 4.63 25.97 4.01
CA ILE A 24 3.64 24.97 4.40
C ILE A 24 2.24 25.57 4.27
N LYS A 25 1.40 24.92 3.50
CA LYS A 25 -0.03 25.22 3.43
C LYS A 25 -0.76 24.42 4.50
N THR A 26 -1.58 25.07 5.30
CA THR A 26 -2.35 24.42 6.37
C THR A 26 -3.83 24.41 6.03
N ALA A 27 -4.47 23.25 6.18
CA ALA A 27 -5.91 23.09 6.09
C ALA A 27 -6.32 21.79 6.80
N ALA A 28 -7.51 21.78 7.39
CA ALA A 28 -8.06 20.55 7.98
C ALA A 28 -8.25 19.47 6.91
N VAL A 29 -8.00 18.21 7.29
CA VAL A 29 -8.37 17.06 6.44
C VAL A 29 -9.87 17.16 6.12
N PRO A 30 -10.27 16.98 4.85
CA PRO A 30 -11.69 17.02 4.49
C PRO A 30 -12.50 16.00 5.30
N ALA A 31 -13.77 16.35 5.58
CA ALA A 31 -14.65 15.49 6.36
C ALA A 31 -14.77 14.09 5.76
N ASP A 32 -14.93 13.10 6.62
CA ASP A 32 -15.10 11.67 6.26
C ASP A 32 -13.88 11.02 5.58
N MET A 33 -12.71 11.68 5.52
CA MET A 33 -11.48 11.06 5.07
C MET A 33 -10.79 10.30 6.20
N VAL A 34 -10.16 9.20 5.82
CA VAL A 34 -9.32 8.37 6.70
C VAL A 34 -7.88 8.35 6.17
N GLU A 35 -6.94 7.91 7.01
CA GLU A 35 -5.56 7.70 6.58
C GLU A 35 -5.50 6.76 5.37
N GLY A 36 -4.58 7.05 4.44
CA GLY A 36 -4.39 6.30 3.20
C GLY A 36 -5.13 6.88 2.00
N ILE A 37 -5.62 6.03 1.14
CA ILE A 37 -6.15 6.32 -0.18
C ILE A 37 -7.67 6.41 -0.13
N ASN A 38 -8.23 7.62 -0.28
CA ASN A 38 -9.68 7.88 -0.28
C ASN A 38 -10.19 8.16 -1.70
N ILE A 39 -10.95 7.24 -2.26
CA ILE A 39 -11.58 7.41 -3.58
C ILE A 39 -12.86 8.22 -3.41
N MET A 40 -12.89 9.44 -3.97
CA MET A 40 -14.00 10.38 -3.83
C MET A 40 -15.08 10.18 -4.89
N ASP A 41 -14.63 9.98 -6.13
CA ASP A 41 -15.46 9.74 -7.30
C ASP A 41 -14.65 9.05 -8.41
N ASN A 42 -15.17 8.97 -9.63
CA ASN A 42 -14.52 8.31 -10.76
C ASN A 42 -13.27 9.04 -11.30
N SER A 43 -12.87 10.17 -10.73
CA SER A 43 -11.75 10.97 -11.22
C SER A 43 -10.95 11.68 -10.13
N THR A 44 -11.32 11.47 -8.87
CA THR A 44 -10.77 12.23 -7.74
C THR A 44 -10.38 11.29 -6.59
N VAL A 45 -9.17 11.46 -6.09
CA VAL A 45 -8.62 10.72 -4.95
C VAL A 45 -8.04 11.69 -3.94
N THR A 46 -8.33 11.51 -2.66
CA THR A 46 -7.65 12.21 -1.58
C THR A 46 -6.70 11.27 -0.87
N LEU A 47 -5.43 11.62 -0.82
CA LEU A 47 -4.39 10.91 -0.10
C LEU A 47 -4.20 11.59 1.27
N VAL A 48 -4.15 10.79 2.33
CA VAL A 48 -3.97 11.25 3.71
C VAL A 48 -2.85 10.47 4.37
N LEU A 49 -1.77 11.16 4.72
CA LEU A 49 -0.59 10.58 5.37
C LEU A 49 -0.50 11.06 6.81
N TYR A 50 -0.51 10.14 7.77
CA TYR A 50 -0.20 10.45 9.17
C TYR A 50 1.32 10.52 9.37
N ASP A 51 1.81 11.60 9.99
CA ASP A 51 3.25 11.89 10.11
C ASP A 51 3.63 12.37 11.52
N LYS A 52 2.89 12.03 12.53
CA LYS A 52 3.21 12.44 13.90
C LYS A 52 4.04 11.35 14.58
N ASP A 53 5.25 11.67 14.99
CA ASP A 53 6.06 10.75 15.78
C ASP A 53 5.53 10.57 17.22
N VAL A 54 6.14 9.69 17.99
CA VAL A 54 5.75 9.42 19.39
C VAL A 54 5.87 10.64 20.32
N ASN A 55 6.64 11.67 19.92
CA ASN A 55 6.82 12.93 20.65
C ASN A 55 5.90 14.03 20.12
N GLY A 56 5.12 13.75 19.07
CA GLY A 56 4.23 14.70 18.42
C GLY A 56 4.91 15.61 17.39
N ASN A 57 6.13 15.30 16.97
CA ASN A 57 6.82 16.06 15.93
C ASN A 57 6.35 15.63 14.53
N HIS A 58 6.33 16.59 13.61
CA HIS A 58 6.05 16.39 12.19
C HIS A 58 7.30 16.59 11.35
N LYS A 59 7.32 16.02 10.15
CA LYS A 59 8.25 16.46 9.11
C LYS A 59 7.96 17.92 8.75
N ASP A 60 8.95 18.58 8.17
CA ASP A 60 8.84 20.01 7.80
C ASP A 60 8.08 20.22 6.51
N PHE A 61 8.00 19.21 5.66
CA PHE A 61 7.26 19.25 4.40
C PHE A 61 6.81 17.87 3.98
N ALA A 62 5.72 17.83 3.21
CA ALA A 62 5.27 16.62 2.51
C ALA A 62 4.80 16.98 1.09
N HIS A 63 5.20 16.14 0.17
CA HIS A 63 4.79 16.18 -1.24
C HIS A 63 4.38 14.78 -1.68
N VAL A 64 3.67 14.69 -2.78
CA VAL A 64 3.39 13.43 -3.45
C VAL A 64 3.93 13.46 -4.87
N VAL A 65 4.53 12.37 -5.32
CA VAL A 65 4.99 12.17 -6.68
C VAL A 65 4.39 10.88 -7.23
N GLY A 66 4.05 10.86 -8.50
CA GLY A 66 3.45 9.69 -9.11
C GLY A 66 3.13 9.91 -10.58
N ASP A 67 2.46 8.92 -11.18
CA ASP A 67 2.08 8.95 -12.60
C ASP A 67 1.14 10.11 -12.97
N PHE A 68 0.43 10.65 -11.99
CA PHE A 68 -0.50 11.78 -12.16
C PHE A 68 0.20 13.14 -12.34
N ASN A 69 1.47 13.25 -11.91
CA ASN A 69 2.28 14.45 -12.08
C ASN A 69 3.64 14.19 -12.74
N ASN A 70 3.75 13.05 -13.47
CA ASN A 70 4.98 12.61 -14.13
C ASN A 70 6.19 12.55 -13.17
N TRP A 71 5.96 12.14 -11.92
CA TRP A 71 6.98 12.02 -10.89
C TRP A 71 7.77 13.32 -10.64
N THR A 72 7.08 14.46 -10.77
CA THR A 72 7.68 15.79 -10.66
C THR A 72 7.30 16.42 -9.32
N LEU A 73 8.31 16.82 -8.53
CA LEU A 73 8.12 17.65 -7.34
C LEU A 73 7.79 19.07 -7.74
N SER A 74 6.74 19.63 -7.15
CA SER A 74 6.35 21.04 -7.31
C SER A 74 5.72 21.59 -6.04
N ASN A 75 5.75 22.91 -5.87
CA ASN A 75 5.13 23.60 -4.73
C ASN A 75 3.68 24.06 -5.06
N ASP A 76 2.97 23.27 -5.84
CA ASP A 76 1.59 23.53 -6.26
C ASP A 76 0.63 22.39 -5.83
N GLU A 77 -0.63 22.49 -6.21
CA GLU A 77 -1.69 21.53 -5.88
C GLU A 77 -1.53 20.14 -6.51
N LYS A 78 -0.53 19.92 -7.36
CA LYS A 78 -0.28 18.62 -7.99
C LYS A 78 0.71 17.76 -7.19
N SER A 79 1.45 18.37 -6.25
CA SER A 79 2.48 17.67 -5.49
C SER A 79 2.50 18.08 -4.02
N GLN A 80 2.41 19.37 -3.69
CA GLN A 80 2.51 19.85 -2.32
C GLN A 80 1.26 19.50 -1.51
N MET A 81 1.46 18.82 -0.37
CA MET A 81 0.37 18.46 0.54
C MET A 81 0.06 19.57 1.53
N TYR A 82 -1.20 19.63 1.96
CA TYR A 82 -1.64 20.44 3.09
C TYR A 82 -1.33 19.74 4.40
N ARG A 83 -0.97 20.51 5.43
CA ARG A 83 -0.82 19.98 6.78
C ARG A 83 -2.05 20.32 7.63
N ASP A 84 -2.59 19.33 8.28
CA ASP A 84 -3.59 19.50 9.34
C ASP A 84 -2.92 19.38 10.70
N ASP A 85 -2.70 20.52 11.36
CA ASP A 85 -2.03 20.58 12.63
C ASP A 85 -2.86 19.93 13.78
N ALA A 86 -4.16 19.78 13.61
CA ALA A 86 -5.04 19.17 14.60
C ALA A 86 -4.96 17.64 14.58
N SER A 87 -5.02 17.02 13.41
CA SER A 87 -4.97 15.57 13.28
C SER A 87 -3.54 15.03 13.24
N GLY A 88 -2.57 15.81 12.79
CA GLY A 88 -1.21 15.36 12.55
C GLY A 88 -1.01 14.73 11.18
N CYS A 89 -1.93 15.01 10.26
CA CYS A 89 -1.91 14.44 8.90
C CYS A 89 -1.45 15.47 7.88
N TRP A 90 -0.86 14.94 6.80
CA TRP A 90 -0.71 15.64 5.53
C TRP A 90 -1.75 15.10 4.55
N TRP A 91 -2.29 15.95 3.69
CA TRP A 91 -3.27 15.50 2.72
C TRP A 91 -3.21 16.28 1.40
N ILE A 92 -3.66 15.64 0.34
CA ILE A 92 -3.78 16.24 -0.99
C ILE A 92 -4.96 15.61 -1.73
N THR A 93 -5.71 16.40 -2.49
CA THR A 93 -6.74 15.88 -3.39
C THR A 93 -6.26 15.99 -4.83
N LEU A 94 -6.21 14.87 -5.50
CA LEU A 94 -5.81 14.71 -6.89
C LEU A 94 -7.07 14.56 -7.75
N ALA A 95 -7.27 15.43 -8.72
CA ALA A 95 -8.42 15.43 -9.61
C ALA A 95 -8.03 15.22 -11.07
N GLY A 96 -9.01 14.85 -11.91
CA GLY A 96 -8.80 14.63 -13.34
C GLY A 96 -8.11 13.31 -13.67
N LEU A 97 -8.21 12.34 -12.76
CA LEU A 97 -7.66 11.00 -12.93
C LEU A 97 -8.55 10.14 -13.84
N ASP A 98 -7.95 9.18 -14.53
CA ASP A 98 -8.65 8.13 -15.28
C ASP A 98 -9.02 6.98 -14.34
N ALA A 99 -10.31 6.69 -14.22
CA ALA A 99 -10.81 5.65 -13.33
C ALA A 99 -10.28 4.25 -13.64
N GLY A 100 -10.04 3.97 -14.93
CA GLY A 100 -9.56 2.67 -15.39
C GLY A 100 -8.05 2.47 -15.28
N LYS A 101 -7.32 3.56 -15.09
CA LYS A 101 -5.86 3.52 -14.98
C LYS A 101 -5.43 3.20 -13.55
N GLU A 102 -4.43 2.36 -13.39
CA GLU A 102 -3.68 2.18 -12.16
C GLU A 102 -2.53 3.20 -12.11
N TYR A 103 -2.37 3.87 -10.97
CA TYR A 103 -1.39 4.92 -10.74
C TYR A 103 -0.37 4.47 -9.71
N ALA A 104 0.91 4.60 -10.03
CA ALA A 104 2.00 4.43 -9.08
C ALA A 104 2.33 5.78 -8.42
N PHE A 105 2.64 5.77 -7.11
CA PHE A 105 2.96 6.98 -6.37
C PHE A 105 3.80 6.72 -5.12
N GLN A 106 4.43 7.77 -4.61
CA GLN A 106 5.10 7.81 -3.31
C GLN A 106 4.90 9.18 -2.64
N TYR A 107 4.98 9.18 -1.33
CA TYR A 107 5.17 10.40 -0.56
C TYR A 107 6.65 10.76 -0.52
N TYR A 108 6.92 12.05 -0.61
CA TYR A 108 8.24 12.66 -0.48
C TYR A 108 8.20 13.61 0.71
N VAL A 109 8.76 13.19 1.83
CA VAL A 109 8.69 13.92 3.10
C VAL A 109 10.10 14.19 3.62
N GLY A 110 10.26 15.25 4.41
CA GLY A 110 11.57 15.51 4.95
C GLY A 110 11.65 16.70 5.86
N THR A 111 12.89 16.99 6.29
CA THR A 111 13.24 18.14 7.12
C THR A 111 13.93 19.21 6.27
N LYS A 112 13.87 20.47 6.75
CA LYS A 112 14.59 21.59 6.12
C LYS A 112 16.10 21.47 6.23
N GLU A 113 16.58 20.64 7.14
CA GLU A 113 17.99 20.30 7.31
C GLU A 113 18.52 19.34 6.24
N GLY A 114 17.65 18.84 5.36
CA GLY A 114 18.03 18.03 4.19
C GLY A 114 17.83 16.54 4.36
N GLU A 115 17.18 16.08 5.44
CA GLU A 115 16.71 14.70 5.54
C GLU A 115 15.47 14.52 4.67
N VAL A 116 15.50 13.55 3.76
CA VAL A 116 14.41 13.23 2.84
C VAL A 116 14.13 11.75 2.87
N ILE A 117 12.86 11.39 2.89
CA ILE A 117 12.38 10.03 2.90
C ILE A 117 11.33 9.87 1.81
N HIS A 118 11.46 8.82 1.00
CA HIS A 118 10.41 8.34 0.11
C HIS A 118 9.60 7.28 0.85
N LEU A 119 8.30 7.46 0.94
CA LEU A 119 7.41 6.54 1.66
C LEU A 119 6.37 5.96 0.72
N ALA A 120 6.17 4.65 0.82
CA ALA A 120 4.95 4.02 0.33
C ALA A 120 3.78 4.34 1.27
N ASP A 121 2.56 4.27 0.77
CA ASP A 121 1.35 4.40 1.57
C ASP A 121 1.08 3.09 2.32
N ALA A 122 0.90 3.16 3.64
CA ALA A 122 0.69 2.00 4.50
C ALA A 122 -0.67 1.29 4.25
N TYR A 123 -1.60 1.94 3.55
CA TYR A 123 -2.93 1.40 3.24
C TYR A 123 -3.07 1.00 1.77
N THR A 124 -1.98 1.00 1.02
CA THR A 124 -2.00 0.55 -0.38
C THR A 124 -2.32 -0.95 -0.46
N GLU A 125 -3.07 -1.35 -1.48
CA GLU A 125 -3.42 -2.76 -1.68
C GLU A 125 -2.40 -3.50 -2.56
N LYS A 126 -1.55 -2.75 -3.27
CA LYS A 126 -0.51 -3.28 -4.15
C LYS A 126 0.68 -2.34 -4.15
N ILE A 127 1.86 -2.92 -4.11
CA ILE A 127 3.13 -2.21 -4.21
C ILE A 127 3.90 -2.64 -5.46
N LEU A 128 4.89 -1.86 -5.80
CA LEU A 128 5.95 -2.21 -6.75
C LEU A 128 7.27 -2.24 -6.00
N ASP A 129 7.95 -3.38 -6.07
CA ASP A 129 9.25 -3.61 -5.46
C ASP A 129 10.33 -3.76 -6.55
N PRO A 130 11.30 -2.83 -6.67
CA PRO A 130 12.31 -2.89 -7.71
C PRO A 130 13.26 -4.08 -7.54
N ASP A 131 13.37 -4.62 -6.34
CA ASP A 131 14.31 -5.69 -6.02
C ASP A 131 13.71 -7.07 -6.25
N ASN A 132 12.42 -7.26 -5.97
CA ASN A 132 11.77 -8.57 -5.96
C ASN A 132 10.75 -8.79 -7.08
N ASP A 133 10.08 -7.76 -7.63
CA ASP A 133 9.07 -7.90 -8.69
C ASP A 133 9.59 -8.63 -9.95
N LYS A 134 10.89 -8.49 -10.24
CA LYS A 134 11.54 -9.18 -11.36
C LYS A 134 11.49 -10.71 -11.26
N ASP A 135 11.32 -11.24 -10.04
CA ASP A 135 11.26 -12.68 -9.78
C ASP A 135 9.83 -13.24 -9.91
N ILE A 136 8.83 -12.35 -10.05
CA ILE A 136 7.44 -12.73 -10.29
C ILE A 136 7.27 -13.08 -11.77
N SER A 137 6.97 -14.36 -12.05
CA SER A 137 6.73 -14.77 -13.44
C SER A 137 5.40 -14.24 -13.99
N ALA A 138 5.34 -13.92 -15.27
CA ALA A 138 4.09 -13.51 -15.92
C ALA A 138 2.99 -14.59 -15.89
N SER A 139 3.33 -15.86 -15.64
CA SER A 139 2.36 -16.92 -15.41
C SER A 139 1.76 -16.88 -14.01
N THR A 140 2.45 -16.28 -13.04
CA THR A 140 1.98 -16.09 -11.67
C THR A 140 1.13 -14.83 -11.58
N TYR A 141 1.65 -13.70 -12.06
CA TYR A 141 0.95 -12.43 -12.10
C TYR A 141 1.46 -11.57 -13.27
N ASN A 142 0.57 -11.16 -14.17
CA ASN A 142 0.91 -10.42 -15.38
C ASN A 142 0.43 -8.97 -15.40
N GLU A 143 -0.12 -8.48 -14.29
CA GLU A 143 -0.70 -7.15 -14.17
C GLU A 143 0.18 -6.16 -13.40
N ASN A 144 1.45 -6.51 -13.17
CA ASN A 144 2.39 -5.58 -12.58
C ASN A 144 2.65 -4.41 -13.53
N LEU A 145 2.56 -3.19 -12.97
CA LEU A 145 3.04 -2.00 -13.64
C LEU A 145 4.56 -2.09 -13.83
N VAL A 146 5.05 -1.46 -14.88
CA VAL A 146 6.49 -1.24 -15.01
C VAL A 146 6.93 -0.31 -13.89
N TYR A 147 7.95 -0.69 -13.14
CA TYR A 147 8.48 0.13 -12.06
C TYR A 147 8.84 1.53 -12.58
N PRO A 148 8.34 2.60 -11.96
CA PRO A 148 8.47 3.97 -12.47
C PRO A 148 9.90 4.48 -12.35
N LYS A 149 10.38 5.20 -13.37
CA LYS A 149 11.72 5.81 -13.35
C LYS A 149 11.91 6.85 -12.23
N GLY A 150 10.81 7.37 -11.69
CA GLY A 150 10.78 8.33 -10.59
C GLY A 150 10.72 7.68 -9.21
N GLY A 151 10.48 6.38 -9.11
CA GLY A 151 10.34 5.67 -7.86
C GLY A 151 11.68 5.40 -7.15
N VAL A 152 11.62 5.29 -5.83
CA VAL A 152 12.76 4.95 -4.96
C VAL A 152 12.30 3.91 -3.93
N GLY A 153 12.88 2.71 -3.95
CA GLY A 153 12.45 1.62 -3.08
C GLY A 153 10.98 1.21 -3.36
N ILE A 154 10.23 0.91 -2.33
CA ILE A 154 8.83 0.46 -2.47
C ILE A 154 7.92 1.59 -2.94
N VAL A 155 7.12 1.33 -3.95
CA VAL A 155 6.18 2.27 -4.57
C VAL A 155 4.76 1.77 -4.40
N SER A 156 3.86 2.62 -3.93
CA SER A 156 2.43 2.31 -3.80
C SER A 156 1.69 2.45 -5.12
N THR A 157 0.59 1.71 -5.26
CA THR A 157 -0.35 1.90 -6.36
C THR A 157 -1.77 2.13 -5.88
N PHE A 158 -2.59 2.76 -6.72
CA PHE A 158 -4.04 2.78 -6.57
C PHE A 158 -4.75 2.74 -7.91
N LYS A 159 -5.97 2.21 -7.92
CA LYS A 159 -6.89 2.23 -9.06
C LYS A 159 -8.27 2.66 -8.55
N ILE A 160 -8.88 3.66 -9.21
CA ILE A 160 -10.18 4.19 -8.78
C ILE A 160 -11.28 3.16 -9.03
N GLN A 161 -11.34 2.65 -10.26
CA GLN A 161 -12.31 1.62 -10.63
C GLN A 161 -11.69 0.25 -10.44
N LYS A 162 -12.12 -0.44 -9.39
CA LYS A 162 -11.75 -1.83 -9.13
C LYS A 162 -12.86 -2.75 -9.60
N ASP A 163 -12.46 -3.91 -10.09
CA ASP A 163 -13.43 -4.97 -10.39
C ASP A 163 -14.06 -5.46 -9.08
N SER A 164 -15.40 -5.40 -9.01
CA SER A 164 -16.10 -5.91 -7.85
C SER A 164 -16.21 -7.44 -7.92
N TYR A 165 -15.75 -8.11 -6.86
CA TYR A 165 -15.97 -9.53 -6.74
C TYR A 165 -17.44 -9.83 -6.34
N ASN A 166 -18.11 -10.66 -7.12
CA ASN A 166 -19.47 -11.07 -6.82
C ASN A 166 -19.48 -12.30 -5.91
N TRP A 167 -19.63 -12.06 -4.62
CA TRP A 167 -19.67 -13.13 -3.61
C TRP A 167 -20.90 -14.02 -3.81
N LYS A 168 -20.69 -15.32 -3.91
CA LYS A 168 -21.77 -16.31 -4.05
C LYS A 168 -22.43 -16.67 -2.71
N TYR A 169 -21.72 -16.46 -1.60
CA TYR A 169 -22.13 -16.87 -0.24
C TYR A 169 -21.96 -15.70 0.72
N ASN A 170 -22.82 -14.69 0.61
CA ASN A 170 -22.76 -13.46 1.41
C ASN A 170 -23.30 -13.64 2.83
N ASP A 171 -24.08 -14.68 3.08
CA ASP A 171 -24.80 -14.96 4.32
C ASP A 171 -24.17 -16.10 5.14
N PHE A 172 -23.00 -16.58 4.73
CA PHE A 172 -22.30 -17.64 5.47
C PHE A 172 -22.01 -17.21 6.91
N LYS A 173 -22.38 -18.09 7.87
CA LYS A 173 -22.12 -17.90 9.29
C LYS A 173 -21.55 -19.18 9.87
N ILE A 174 -20.58 -19.06 10.76
CA ILE A 174 -20.07 -20.18 11.56
C ILE A 174 -21.16 -20.55 12.57
N ALA A 175 -21.69 -21.77 12.45
CA ALA A 175 -22.78 -22.22 13.31
C ALA A 175 -22.31 -22.45 14.76
N ASN A 176 -21.14 -23.03 14.97
CA ASN A 176 -20.54 -23.28 16.28
C ASN A 176 -19.02 -23.19 16.18
N PRO A 177 -18.39 -22.10 16.70
CA PRO A 177 -16.94 -21.93 16.69
C PRO A 177 -16.16 -23.04 17.42
N GLU A 178 -16.77 -23.69 18.43
CA GLU A 178 -16.12 -24.76 19.20
C GLU A 178 -15.97 -26.08 18.41
N GLN A 179 -16.65 -26.19 17.27
CA GLN A 179 -16.59 -27.36 16.38
C GLN A 179 -15.69 -27.13 15.17
N LEU A 180 -14.89 -26.07 15.16
CA LEU A 180 -13.95 -25.82 14.08
C LEU A 180 -12.81 -26.86 14.11
N VAL A 181 -12.56 -27.43 12.94
CA VAL A 181 -11.36 -28.19 12.62
C VAL A 181 -10.55 -27.32 11.67
N ILE A 182 -9.59 -26.62 12.22
CA ILE A 182 -8.81 -25.61 11.51
C ILE A 182 -7.57 -26.26 10.89
N TYR A 183 -7.33 -25.97 9.63
CA TYR A 183 -6.11 -26.35 8.92
C TYR A 183 -5.33 -25.08 8.54
N GLU A 184 -4.19 -24.87 9.16
CA GLU A 184 -3.28 -23.80 8.79
C GLU A 184 -2.57 -24.17 7.49
N LEU A 185 -2.58 -23.27 6.50
CA LEU A 185 -2.17 -23.56 5.14
C LEU A 185 -1.23 -22.49 4.60
N HIS A 186 -0.04 -22.91 4.16
CA HIS A 186 0.90 -22.07 3.41
C HIS A 186 0.73 -22.32 1.91
N LEU A 187 0.29 -21.30 1.16
CA LEU A 187 -0.02 -21.45 -0.26
C LEU A 187 1.14 -21.95 -1.09
N ARG A 188 2.34 -21.42 -0.85
CA ARG A 188 3.56 -21.79 -1.56
C ARG A 188 3.87 -23.30 -1.47
N ASP A 189 3.66 -23.89 -0.31
CA ASP A 189 4.14 -25.24 -0.02
C ASP A 189 3.03 -26.31 -0.11
N PHE A 190 1.77 -25.90 -0.27
CA PHE A 190 0.64 -26.82 -0.21
C PHE A 190 0.40 -27.62 -1.51
N THR A 191 0.68 -27.01 -2.66
CA THR A 191 0.52 -27.67 -3.97
C THR A 191 1.72 -27.40 -4.89
N ALA A 192 1.85 -28.21 -5.93
CA ALA A 192 2.93 -28.04 -6.93
C ALA A 192 2.83 -26.74 -7.72
N THR A 193 1.66 -26.09 -7.76
CA THR A 193 1.47 -24.79 -8.43
C THR A 193 1.81 -23.62 -7.54
N SER A 194 1.92 -23.84 -6.22
CA SER A 194 2.29 -22.81 -5.22
C SER A 194 1.39 -21.55 -5.25
N ASP A 195 0.11 -21.72 -5.58
CA ASP A 195 -0.85 -20.64 -5.78
C ASP A 195 -2.23 -20.93 -5.16
N ILE A 196 -3.08 -19.91 -5.14
CA ILE A 196 -4.44 -20.00 -4.61
C ILE A 196 -5.32 -20.97 -5.42
N ASN A 197 -5.11 -21.10 -6.74
CA ASN A 197 -5.88 -21.98 -7.59
C ASN A 197 -5.57 -23.45 -7.28
N GLY A 198 -4.31 -23.77 -7.04
CA GLY A 198 -3.89 -25.08 -6.57
C GLY A 198 -4.53 -25.44 -5.23
N ALA A 199 -4.53 -24.50 -4.28
CA ALA A 199 -5.18 -24.69 -2.98
C ALA A 199 -6.70 -24.88 -3.13
N MET A 200 -7.37 -24.07 -3.96
CA MET A 200 -8.79 -24.22 -4.28
C MET A 200 -9.12 -25.61 -4.85
N GLY A 201 -8.24 -26.14 -5.70
CA GLY A 201 -8.38 -27.50 -6.25
C GLY A 201 -8.31 -28.62 -5.21
N LYS A 202 -7.85 -28.32 -3.98
CA LYS A 202 -7.73 -29.28 -2.86
C LYS A 202 -8.81 -29.14 -1.79
N LEU A 203 -9.74 -28.20 -1.93
CA LEU A 203 -10.79 -27.95 -0.91
C LEU A 203 -11.66 -29.19 -0.64
N SER A 204 -12.00 -29.97 -1.67
CA SER A 204 -12.76 -31.22 -1.48
C SER A 204 -11.99 -32.24 -0.66
N TYR A 205 -10.69 -32.37 -0.89
CA TYR A 205 -9.82 -33.26 -0.12
C TYR A 205 -9.77 -32.83 1.37
N LEU A 206 -9.56 -31.54 1.66
CA LEU A 206 -9.58 -31.02 3.03
C LEU A 206 -10.93 -31.25 3.71
N LYS A 207 -12.03 -31.06 2.99
CA LYS A 207 -13.39 -31.33 3.49
C LYS A 207 -13.59 -32.81 3.83
N GLU A 208 -13.13 -33.74 2.99
CA GLU A 208 -13.18 -35.18 3.23
C GLU A 208 -12.39 -35.61 4.46
N MET A 209 -11.30 -34.89 4.78
CA MET A 209 -10.53 -35.07 6.01
C MET A 209 -11.25 -34.52 7.25
N GLY A 210 -12.36 -33.83 7.10
CA GLY A 210 -13.11 -33.23 8.21
C GLY A 210 -12.71 -31.78 8.52
N VAL A 211 -11.81 -31.18 7.75
CA VAL A 211 -11.47 -29.74 7.88
C VAL A 211 -12.70 -28.90 7.48
N ASN A 212 -13.05 -27.95 8.34
CA ASN A 212 -14.17 -27.04 8.09
C ASN A 212 -13.80 -25.54 8.21
N ALA A 213 -12.53 -25.26 8.53
CA ALA A 213 -11.95 -23.92 8.49
C ALA A 213 -10.52 -24.00 7.97
N ILE A 214 -10.11 -23.01 7.19
CA ILE A 214 -8.74 -22.85 6.71
C ILE A 214 -8.21 -21.53 7.26
N GLU A 215 -7.05 -21.58 7.91
CA GLU A 215 -6.27 -20.41 8.29
C GLU A 215 -5.14 -20.25 7.29
N LEU A 216 -5.24 -19.25 6.44
CA LEU A 216 -4.16 -18.96 5.50
C LEU A 216 -3.00 -18.29 6.25
N MET A 217 -1.79 -18.85 6.14
CA MET A 217 -0.58 -18.12 6.50
C MET A 217 -0.52 -16.84 5.67
N PRO A 218 0.14 -15.77 6.18
CA PRO A 218 0.04 -14.45 5.56
C PRO A 218 0.33 -14.46 4.06
N VAL A 219 -0.46 -13.71 3.30
CA VAL A 219 -0.38 -13.57 1.84
C VAL A 219 -0.03 -12.15 1.40
N GLN A 220 0.26 -11.28 2.36
CA GLN A 220 0.72 -9.92 2.12
C GLN A 220 2.18 -9.92 1.66
N GLU A 221 2.59 -8.77 1.10
CA GLU A 221 3.99 -8.52 0.77
C GLU A 221 4.88 -8.62 2.01
N PHE A 222 6.06 -9.20 1.84
CA PHE A 222 7.06 -9.36 2.88
C PHE A 222 8.46 -9.06 2.35
N ASP A 223 9.39 -8.76 3.24
CA ASP A 223 10.78 -8.49 2.88
C ASP A 223 11.49 -9.76 2.38
N GLY A 224 12.00 -9.72 1.15
CA GLY A 224 12.68 -10.82 0.47
C GLY A 224 11.77 -11.80 -0.25
N ASN A 225 12.32 -12.95 -0.65
CA ASN A 225 11.64 -13.94 -1.51
C ASN A 225 11.38 -15.28 -0.83
N ASP A 226 11.70 -15.43 0.45
CA ASP A 226 11.50 -16.67 1.20
C ASP A 226 11.09 -16.39 2.65
N SER A 227 9.81 -16.48 2.91
CA SER A 227 9.21 -16.28 4.23
C SER A 227 7.92 -17.09 4.37
N TRP A 228 7.48 -17.27 5.60
CA TRP A 228 6.13 -17.72 5.91
C TRP A 228 5.10 -16.56 5.87
N GLY A 229 5.56 -15.33 5.59
CA GLY A 229 4.73 -14.16 5.48
C GLY A 229 4.47 -13.39 6.78
N TYR A 230 5.08 -13.81 7.90
CA TYR A 230 4.90 -13.13 9.21
C TYR A 230 5.84 -11.92 9.42
N ASN A 231 6.49 -11.48 8.36
CA ASN A 231 7.32 -10.27 8.31
C ASN A 231 6.83 -9.32 7.20
N PRO A 232 5.56 -8.85 7.26
CA PRO A 232 5.01 -7.97 6.23
C PRO A 232 5.79 -6.64 6.17
N CYS A 233 5.88 -6.08 4.97
CA CYS A 233 6.43 -4.75 4.71
C CYS A 233 5.41 -3.66 4.98
#